data_300a0aa1188276ffa32d1e310476a509
#
_entry.id   300a0aa1188276ffa32d1e310476a509
#
_cell.length_a   1.000
_cell.length_b   1.000
_cell.length_c   1.000
_cell.angle_alpha   90.00
_cell.angle_beta   90.00
_cell.angle_gamma   90.00
#
_symmetry.space_group_name_H-M   'P 1'
#
loop_
_entity.id
_entity.type
_entity.pdbx_description
1 polymer ?
#
loop_
_entity_poly.entity_id
_entity_poly.type
_entity_poly.pdbx_seq_one_letter_code
_entity_poly.pdbx_strand_id
1 'polypeptide(L)'
;YDKVYDGDFEKWVKFANSLKLRMAIRIRFADREYARQMAEEAINHSIGVITSNEDNATSLGTKNQLYTVLVQWPDQCVSADITSYMKGYNDPRMSKYFKKKTSDKGDDDYVGMRAGLSGNDITGPTFSRINVGEMDRTLWMSAAETAFNKAEAAMLGWDVKGETVKDLYESAIRLSFAQWGVSDGIDQYLNDESSTQADYVDPNENKGNESAISSITIKWKDDAGEEEKLERLITQKWIAMWPLGQEAWSEYRRTGYPRFFPLLNGNVTNLPSANRIPFPPSEYIRNAANVNAAVSKLGGADNYQTKVWWQRRDK
;
A
#
# COMPACT_ATOMS: atom_id res chain seq x y z
N TYR A 1 -10.62 9.43 -27.06
CA TYR A 1 -9.17 9.32 -26.85
C TYR A 1 -8.82 9.25 -25.36
N ASP A 2 -9.61 9.90 -24.48
CA ASP A 2 -9.43 9.82 -23.02
C ASP A 2 -9.96 8.46 -22.52
N LYS A 3 -9.06 7.60 -22.09
CA LYS A 3 -9.37 6.25 -21.61
C LYS A 3 -9.68 6.19 -20.10
N VAL A 4 -9.63 7.32 -19.42
CA VAL A 4 -9.82 7.41 -17.96
C VAL A 4 -11.23 7.94 -17.68
N TYR A 5 -11.55 9.13 -18.14
CA TYR A 5 -12.79 9.83 -17.81
C TYR A 5 -13.64 10.26 -19.01
N ASP A 6 -13.31 9.78 -20.20
CA ASP A 6 -14.03 10.09 -21.45
C ASP A 6 -14.23 11.60 -21.70
N GLY A 7 -13.24 12.39 -21.34
CA GLY A 7 -13.24 13.85 -21.53
C GLY A 7 -13.92 14.64 -20.41
N ASP A 8 -14.28 14.03 -19.29
CA ASP A 8 -14.85 14.72 -18.12
C ASP A 8 -13.75 15.52 -17.38
N PHE A 9 -13.72 16.82 -17.64
CA PHE A 9 -12.74 17.73 -17.03
C PHE A 9 -12.91 17.88 -15.53
N GLU A 10 -14.11 17.78 -14.99
CA GLU A 10 -14.34 17.89 -13.55
C GLU A 10 -13.70 16.71 -12.82
N LYS A 11 -13.86 15.50 -13.35
CA LYS A 11 -13.18 14.30 -12.82
C LYS A 11 -11.65 14.41 -12.93
N TRP A 12 -11.14 14.98 -14.01
CA TRP A 12 -9.70 15.26 -14.13
C TRP A 12 -9.20 16.25 -13.07
N VAL A 13 -9.98 17.28 -12.73
CA VAL A 13 -9.63 18.21 -11.65
C VAL A 13 -9.67 17.51 -10.29
N LYS A 14 -10.70 16.69 -10.00
CA LYS A 14 -10.73 15.87 -8.79
C LYS A 14 -9.51 14.95 -8.67
N PHE A 15 -9.13 14.29 -9.76
CA PHE A 15 -7.92 13.46 -9.81
C PHE A 15 -6.66 14.28 -9.54
N ALA A 16 -6.48 15.43 -10.20
CA ALA A 16 -5.32 16.31 -9.99
C ALA A 16 -5.21 16.79 -8.55
N ASN A 17 -6.33 17.20 -7.94
CA ASN A 17 -6.38 17.61 -6.53
C ASN A 17 -6.06 16.42 -5.59
N SER A 18 -6.57 15.22 -5.88
CA SER A 18 -6.28 14.03 -5.10
C SER A 18 -4.81 13.64 -5.21
N LEU A 19 -4.20 13.78 -6.38
CA LEU A 19 -2.77 13.57 -6.59
C LEU A 19 -1.94 14.62 -5.84
N LYS A 20 -2.36 15.90 -5.88
CA LYS A 20 -1.74 16.97 -5.09
C LYS A 20 -1.78 16.65 -3.59
N LEU A 21 -2.92 16.16 -3.07
CA LEU A 21 -3.06 15.73 -1.69
C LEU A 21 -2.13 14.54 -1.37
N ARG A 22 -2.06 13.51 -2.23
CA ARG A 22 -1.11 12.39 -2.09
C ARG A 22 0.33 12.89 -1.98
N MET A 23 0.73 13.82 -2.86
CA MET A 23 2.08 14.39 -2.85
C MET A 23 2.34 15.22 -1.59
N ALA A 24 1.37 16.00 -1.13
CA ALA A 24 1.45 16.77 0.11
C ALA A 24 1.69 15.84 1.32
N ILE A 25 0.87 14.80 1.48
CA ILE A 25 1.06 13.79 2.53
C ILE A 25 2.43 13.11 2.41
N ARG A 26 2.92 12.86 1.20
CA ARG A 26 4.22 12.24 0.95
C ARG A 26 5.39 13.06 1.52
N ILE A 27 5.35 14.37 1.35
CA ILE A 27 6.46 15.26 1.74
C ILE A 27 6.34 15.83 3.15
N ARG A 28 5.33 15.46 3.95
CA ARG A 28 5.03 16.06 5.26
C ARG A 28 6.18 15.95 6.28
N PHE A 29 7.08 14.99 6.12
CA PHE A 29 8.25 14.83 6.99
C PHE A 29 9.46 15.65 6.52
N ALA A 30 9.45 16.11 5.28
CA ALA A 30 10.51 16.95 4.71
C ALA A 30 10.19 18.44 4.85
N ASP A 31 8.93 18.81 4.58
CA ASP A 31 8.44 20.20 4.70
C ASP A 31 6.96 20.17 5.11
N ARG A 32 6.73 20.26 6.43
CA ARG A 32 5.38 20.14 7.00
C ARG A 32 4.47 21.31 6.62
N GLU A 33 5.01 22.53 6.57
CA GLU A 33 4.21 23.71 6.31
C GLU A 33 3.77 23.78 4.84
N TYR A 34 4.69 23.53 3.92
CA TYR A 34 4.36 23.46 2.50
C TYR A 34 3.40 22.30 2.20
N ALA A 35 3.61 21.14 2.85
CA ALA A 35 2.71 20.00 2.74
C ALA A 35 1.30 20.34 3.21
N ARG A 36 1.17 21.03 4.36
CA ARG A 36 -0.12 21.50 4.87
C ARG A 36 -0.81 22.40 3.87
N GLN A 37 -0.14 23.45 3.41
CA GLN A 37 -0.70 24.39 2.43
C GLN A 37 -1.22 23.67 1.20
N MET A 38 -0.42 22.77 0.61
CA MET A 38 -0.80 22.04 -0.60
C MET A 38 -1.98 21.08 -0.37
N ALA A 39 -2.05 20.44 0.80
CA ALA A 39 -3.16 19.57 1.15
C ALA A 39 -4.46 20.36 1.34
N GLU A 40 -4.42 21.44 2.11
CA GLU A 40 -5.59 22.31 2.35
C GLU A 40 -6.09 22.95 1.04
N GLU A 41 -5.20 23.42 0.17
CA GLU A 41 -5.58 23.92 -1.16
C GLU A 41 -6.28 22.86 -2.00
N ALA A 42 -5.77 21.62 -2.00
CA ALA A 42 -6.36 20.53 -2.76
C ALA A 42 -7.76 20.14 -2.24
N ILE A 43 -7.89 20.01 -0.92
CA ILE A 43 -9.14 19.61 -0.26
C ILE A 43 -10.21 20.71 -0.38
N ASN A 44 -9.80 21.97 -0.24
CA ASN A 44 -10.72 23.12 -0.24
C ASN A 44 -11.01 23.66 -1.65
N HIS A 45 -10.41 23.11 -2.69
CA HIS A 45 -10.73 23.47 -4.06
C HIS A 45 -12.25 23.35 -4.34
N SER A 46 -12.81 24.24 -5.13
CA SER A 46 -14.27 24.30 -5.39
C SER A 46 -14.84 23.00 -5.95
N ILE A 47 -14.09 22.32 -6.83
CA ILE A 47 -14.43 20.99 -7.38
C ILE A 47 -14.08 19.88 -6.38
N GLY A 48 -13.06 20.08 -5.55
CA GLY A 48 -12.61 19.15 -4.53
C GLY A 48 -11.73 18.02 -5.06
N VAL A 49 -11.70 16.93 -4.27
CA VAL A 49 -10.92 15.70 -4.52
C VAL A 49 -11.86 14.54 -4.89
N ILE A 50 -11.32 13.39 -5.24
CA ILE A 50 -12.09 12.15 -5.45
C ILE A 50 -12.70 11.71 -4.10
N THR A 51 -14.03 11.60 -4.04
CA THR A 51 -14.78 11.20 -2.84
C THR A 51 -15.72 10.02 -3.08
N SER A 52 -15.91 9.60 -4.33
CA SER A 52 -16.78 8.50 -4.73
C SER A 52 -16.04 7.50 -5.61
N ASN A 53 -16.39 6.23 -5.53
CA ASN A 53 -15.84 5.19 -6.41
C ASN A 53 -16.17 5.42 -7.90
N GLU A 54 -17.19 6.20 -8.21
CA GLU A 54 -17.54 6.61 -9.58
C GLU A 54 -16.51 7.57 -10.19
N ASP A 55 -15.72 8.23 -9.33
CA ASP A 55 -14.66 9.15 -9.72
C ASP A 55 -13.26 8.49 -9.68
N ASN A 56 -13.18 7.19 -9.35
CA ASN A 56 -11.90 6.48 -9.33
C ASN A 56 -11.17 6.64 -10.68
N ALA A 57 -9.91 7.03 -10.62
CA ALA A 57 -9.07 7.12 -11.81
C ALA A 57 -8.66 5.71 -12.25
N THR A 58 -9.29 5.21 -13.31
CA THR A 58 -9.00 3.90 -13.88
C THR A 58 -8.90 3.99 -15.38
N SER A 59 -7.91 3.36 -16.00
CA SER A 59 -7.79 3.33 -17.45
C SER A 59 -8.47 2.10 -18.05
N LEU A 60 -9.14 2.32 -19.20
CA LEU A 60 -9.73 1.30 -20.03
C LEU A 60 -8.88 1.05 -21.28
N GLY A 61 -8.93 -0.16 -21.80
CA GLY A 61 -8.84 -0.41 -23.23
C GLY A 61 -7.55 -0.98 -23.77
N THR A 62 -6.64 -1.43 -22.92
CA THR A 62 -5.54 -2.33 -23.32
C THR A 62 -5.43 -3.42 -22.29
N LYS A 63 -4.79 -4.53 -22.64
CA LYS A 63 -4.46 -5.61 -21.71
C LYS A 63 -3.88 -5.06 -20.43
N ASN A 64 -4.43 -5.45 -19.27
CA ASN A 64 -3.89 -5.07 -17.98
C ASN A 64 -2.46 -5.61 -17.83
N GLN A 65 -1.51 -4.72 -17.57
CA GLN A 65 -0.08 -5.11 -17.47
C GLN A 65 0.18 -6.00 -16.27
N LEU A 66 -0.58 -5.87 -15.17
CA LEU A 66 -0.46 -6.77 -14.02
C LEU A 66 -0.85 -8.20 -14.40
N TYR A 67 -1.87 -8.36 -15.26
CA TYR A 67 -2.21 -9.68 -15.81
C TYR A 67 -1.03 -10.29 -16.58
N THR A 68 -0.37 -9.51 -17.43
CA THR A 68 0.78 -10.00 -18.19
C THR A 68 1.93 -10.41 -17.28
N VAL A 69 2.30 -9.56 -16.33
CA VAL A 69 3.50 -9.76 -15.51
C VAL A 69 3.27 -10.75 -14.36
N LEU A 70 2.06 -10.77 -13.77
CA LEU A 70 1.81 -11.50 -12.53
C LEU A 70 0.90 -12.74 -12.71
N VAL A 71 0.21 -12.86 -13.86
CA VAL A 71 -0.66 -14.00 -14.14
C VAL A 71 -0.10 -14.85 -15.27
N GLN A 72 0.32 -14.24 -16.39
CA GLN A 72 0.89 -14.99 -17.52
C GLN A 72 2.32 -15.49 -17.25
N TRP A 73 3.12 -14.69 -16.51
CA TRP A 73 4.44 -15.12 -16.05
C TRP A 73 4.29 -15.72 -14.64
N PRO A 74 4.50 -17.04 -14.47
CA PRO A 74 4.15 -17.73 -13.22
C PRO A 74 5.12 -17.48 -12.05
N ASP A 75 6.13 -16.63 -12.22
CA ASP A 75 7.22 -16.44 -11.27
C ASP A 75 6.84 -15.61 -10.05
N GLN A 76 5.65 -14.95 -10.06
CA GLN A 76 5.23 -14.02 -9.04
C GLN A 76 4.16 -14.64 -8.13
N CYS A 77 4.31 -14.41 -6.82
CA CYS A 77 3.36 -14.84 -5.80
C CYS A 77 2.88 -13.64 -4.97
N VAL A 78 1.77 -13.83 -4.27
CA VAL A 78 1.30 -12.88 -3.25
C VAL A 78 2.26 -12.88 -2.07
N SER A 79 2.52 -11.71 -1.44
CA SER A 79 3.35 -11.62 -0.24
C SER A 79 2.67 -12.24 0.98
N ALA A 80 3.47 -12.87 1.84
CA ALA A 80 3.05 -13.35 3.16
C ALA A 80 2.52 -12.21 4.04
N ASP A 81 3.08 -11.01 3.91
CA ASP A 81 2.66 -9.87 4.72
C ASP A 81 1.19 -9.52 4.51
N ILE A 82 0.76 -9.36 3.25
CA ILE A 82 -0.64 -8.98 2.99
C ILE A 82 -1.61 -10.11 3.33
N THR A 83 -1.25 -11.36 3.07
CA THR A 83 -2.11 -12.49 3.44
C THR A 83 -2.23 -12.66 4.95
N SER A 84 -1.18 -12.41 5.72
CA SER A 84 -1.17 -12.48 7.17
C SER A 84 -2.10 -11.41 7.79
N TYR A 85 -2.00 -10.14 7.36
CA TYR A 85 -2.91 -9.10 7.82
C TYR A 85 -4.37 -9.40 7.46
N MET A 86 -4.63 -9.74 6.19
CA MET A 86 -6.00 -9.97 5.73
C MET A 86 -6.63 -11.22 6.35
N LYS A 87 -5.85 -12.28 6.62
CA LYS A 87 -6.31 -13.44 7.38
C LYS A 87 -6.65 -13.07 8.82
N GLY A 88 -5.73 -12.38 9.50
CA GLY A 88 -5.93 -11.99 10.88
C GLY A 88 -7.15 -11.10 11.09
N TYR A 89 -7.42 -10.23 10.12
CA TYR A 89 -8.60 -9.33 10.11
C TYR A 89 -9.87 -9.98 9.57
N ASN A 90 -9.83 -11.23 9.12
CA ASN A 90 -10.95 -11.88 8.40
C ASN A 90 -11.46 -11.00 7.24
N ASP A 91 -10.55 -10.38 6.52
CA ASP A 91 -10.85 -9.36 5.53
C ASP A 91 -11.50 -9.96 4.26
N PRO A 92 -12.77 -9.63 3.95
CA PRO A 92 -13.48 -10.25 2.83
C PRO A 92 -12.92 -9.85 1.46
N ARG A 93 -12.15 -8.73 1.38
CA ARG A 93 -11.49 -8.31 0.14
C ARG A 93 -10.45 -9.30 -0.33
N MET A 94 -9.94 -10.17 0.57
CA MET A 94 -8.94 -11.19 0.22
C MET A 94 -9.39 -12.07 -0.93
N SER A 95 -10.65 -12.47 -0.97
CA SER A 95 -11.23 -13.31 -2.05
C SER A 95 -11.32 -12.60 -3.41
N LYS A 96 -11.30 -11.27 -3.39
CA LYS A 96 -11.29 -10.43 -4.60
C LYS A 96 -9.89 -10.14 -5.08
N TYR A 97 -8.95 -9.97 -4.14
CA TYR A 97 -7.55 -9.65 -4.44
C TYR A 97 -6.77 -10.86 -4.95
N PHE A 98 -7.02 -12.05 -4.38
CA PHE A 98 -6.19 -13.23 -4.58
C PHE A 98 -7.01 -14.46 -4.95
N LYS A 99 -6.33 -15.36 -5.65
CA LYS A 99 -6.78 -16.74 -5.85
C LYS A 99 -6.16 -17.60 -4.75
N LYS A 100 -6.94 -18.53 -4.22
CA LYS A 100 -6.40 -19.53 -3.31
C LYS A 100 -5.29 -20.34 -3.97
N LYS A 101 -4.32 -20.82 -3.20
CA LYS A 101 -3.44 -21.88 -3.68
C LYS A 101 -4.31 -23.10 -3.98
N THR A 102 -3.98 -23.84 -5.05
CA THR A 102 -4.55 -25.14 -5.29
C THR A 102 -3.63 -26.20 -4.70
N SER A 103 -4.15 -27.07 -3.88
CA SER A 103 -3.42 -28.20 -3.29
C SER A 103 -4.07 -29.50 -3.73
N ASP A 104 -3.26 -30.48 -4.08
CA ASP A 104 -3.73 -31.85 -4.37
C ASP A 104 -4.41 -32.51 -3.16
N LYS A 105 -4.29 -31.89 -1.98
CA LYS A 105 -4.88 -32.36 -0.71
C LYS A 105 -6.25 -31.72 -0.41
N GLY A 106 -6.72 -30.78 -1.25
CA GLY A 106 -8.03 -30.14 -1.08
C GLY A 106 -8.08 -29.08 0.04
N ASP A 107 -6.94 -28.67 0.57
CA ASP A 107 -6.84 -27.61 1.59
C ASP A 107 -6.61 -26.24 0.92
N ASP A 108 -7.57 -25.80 0.13
CA ASP A 108 -7.53 -24.53 -0.57
C ASP A 108 -7.53 -23.35 0.41
N ASP A 109 -6.43 -22.61 0.47
CA ASP A 109 -6.24 -21.49 1.37
C ASP A 109 -5.51 -20.33 0.66
N TYR A 110 -5.54 -19.14 1.28
CA TYR A 110 -4.74 -17.99 0.85
C TYR A 110 -3.38 -18.04 1.56
N VAL A 111 -2.33 -18.31 0.81
CA VAL A 111 -0.98 -18.41 1.36
C VAL A 111 -0.05 -17.52 0.55
N GLY A 112 0.49 -16.50 1.19
CA GLY A 112 1.53 -15.64 0.60
C GLY A 112 2.92 -16.23 0.78
N MET A 113 3.86 -15.79 -0.02
CA MET A 113 5.26 -16.19 0.06
C MET A 113 6.06 -15.19 0.91
N ARG A 114 6.90 -15.69 1.82
CA ARG A 114 7.84 -14.85 2.58
C ARG A 114 8.90 -14.27 1.66
N ALA A 115 9.19 -12.99 1.85
CA ALA A 115 10.30 -12.35 1.17
C ALA A 115 11.65 -12.94 1.64
N GLY A 116 12.57 -13.20 0.69
CA GLY A 116 13.89 -13.77 0.96
C GLY A 116 13.95 -15.30 0.93
N LEU A 117 12.90 -16.02 0.55
CA LEU A 117 12.97 -17.44 0.21
C LEU A 117 13.92 -17.64 -0.98
N SER A 118 14.76 -18.70 -0.93
CA SER A 118 15.59 -19.07 -2.07
C SER A 118 14.78 -19.81 -3.13
N GLY A 119 15.25 -19.80 -4.39
CA GLY A 119 14.61 -20.54 -5.48
C GLY A 119 14.48 -22.05 -5.22
N ASN A 120 15.36 -22.62 -4.39
CA ASN A 120 15.32 -24.03 -4.00
C ASN A 120 14.22 -24.35 -2.98
N ASP A 121 13.70 -23.33 -2.30
CA ASP A 121 12.61 -23.47 -1.32
C ASP A 121 11.22 -23.26 -1.96
N ILE A 122 11.18 -22.89 -3.24
CA ILE A 122 9.95 -22.68 -4.01
C ILE A 122 9.63 -23.93 -4.82
N THR A 123 8.86 -24.84 -4.25
CA THR A 123 8.45 -26.06 -4.94
C THR A 123 6.95 -26.04 -5.26
N GLY A 124 6.62 -26.06 -6.55
CA GLY A 124 5.26 -26.22 -7.04
C GLY A 124 4.30 -25.05 -6.81
N PRO A 125 3.00 -25.21 -7.05
CA PRO A 125 1.97 -24.16 -6.90
C PRO A 125 1.55 -23.96 -5.44
N THR A 126 2.50 -23.69 -4.55
CA THR A 126 2.32 -23.67 -3.10
C THR A 126 1.75 -22.36 -2.58
N PHE A 127 1.80 -21.29 -3.39
CA PHE A 127 1.43 -19.94 -2.97
C PHE A 127 0.29 -19.36 -3.80
N SER A 128 -0.47 -18.47 -3.18
CA SER A 128 -1.57 -17.74 -3.80
C SER A 128 -1.07 -16.82 -4.92
N ARG A 129 -1.94 -16.61 -5.91
CA ARG A 129 -1.72 -15.72 -7.04
C ARG A 129 -2.70 -14.55 -6.99
N ILE A 130 -2.39 -13.50 -7.70
CA ILE A 130 -3.31 -12.36 -7.82
C ILE A 130 -4.54 -12.75 -8.64
N ASN A 131 -5.67 -12.14 -8.29
CA ASN A 131 -6.93 -12.31 -9.01
C ASN A 131 -7.20 -11.09 -9.90
N VAL A 132 -6.49 -11.01 -11.02
CA VAL A 132 -6.63 -9.94 -12.02
C VAL A 132 -6.94 -10.58 -13.37
N GLY A 133 -7.95 -10.04 -14.04
CA GLY A 133 -8.33 -10.42 -15.40
C GLY A 133 -7.55 -9.65 -16.46
N GLU A 134 -7.48 -10.22 -17.68
CA GLU A 134 -6.73 -9.61 -18.78
C GLU A 134 -7.25 -8.24 -19.18
N MET A 135 -8.56 -8.04 -19.09
CA MET A 135 -9.25 -6.80 -19.49
C MET A 135 -9.69 -5.94 -18.31
N ASP A 136 -9.23 -6.27 -17.10
CA ASP A 136 -9.54 -5.45 -15.94
C ASP A 136 -8.96 -4.04 -16.08
N ARG A 137 -9.72 -3.06 -15.59
CA ARG A 137 -9.26 -1.66 -15.60
C ARG A 137 -8.02 -1.51 -14.73
N THR A 138 -7.06 -0.72 -15.19
CA THR A 138 -5.88 -0.38 -14.39
C THR A 138 -6.20 0.79 -13.48
N LEU A 139 -6.12 0.57 -12.18
CA LEU A 139 -6.31 1.61 -11.16
C LEU A 139 -5.12 2.54 -11.11
N TRP A 140 -5.36 3.86 -11.02
CA TRP A 140 -4.35 4.91 -10.81
C TRP A 140 -4.53 5.59 -9.46
N MET A 141 -5.78 5.83 -9.04
CA MET A 141 -6.13 6.41 -7.75
C MET A 141 -7.58 6.08 -7.39
N SER A 142 -7.83 5.75 -6.13
CA SER A 142 -9.16 5.45 -5.60
C SER A 142 -9.66 6.51 -4.64
N ALA A 143 -10.99 6.55 -4.49
CA ALA A 143 -11.64 7.35 -3.44
C ALA A 143 -11.21 6.91 -2.04
N ALA A 144 -11.02 5.60 -1.83
CA ALA A 144 -10.54 5.06 -0.57
C ALA A 144 -9.16 5.62 -0.19
N GLU A 145 -8.21 5.64 -1.13
CA GLU A 145 -6.89 6.23 -0.89
C GLU A 145 -6.98 7.72 -0.56
N THR A 146 -7.82 8.46 -1.30
CA THR A 146 -8.03 9.89 -1.08
C THR A 146 -8.60 10.16 0.30
N ALA A 147 -9.57 9.36 0.75
CA ALA A 147 -10.15 9.46 2.09
C ALA A 147 -9.11 9.15 3.19
N PHE A 148 -8.25 8.15 3.02
CA PHE A 148 -7.14 7.89 3.93
C PHE A 148 -6.12 9.04 3.96
N ASN A 149 -5.83 9.68 2.83
CA ASN A 149 -4.97 10.86 2.79
C ASN A 149 -5.59 12.04 3.56
N LYS A 150 -6.91 12.24 3.44
CA LYS A 150 -7.66 13.23 4.24
C LYS A 150 -7.64 12.87 5.73
N ALA A 151 -7.82 11.60 6.08
CA ALA A 151 -7.76 11.14 7.47
C ALA A 151 -6.38 11.43 8.10
N GLU A 152 -5.30 11.23 7.36
CA GLU A 152 -3.96 11.59 7.83
C GLU A 152 -3.79 13.11 7.96
N ALA A 153 -4.31 13.90 7.02
CA ALA A 153 -4.32 15.36 7.11
C ALA A 153 -5.09 15.85 8.36
N ALA A 154 -6.26 15.27 8.63
CA ALA A 154 -7.06 15.54 9.83
C ALA A 154 -6.29 15.19 11.12
N MET A 155 -5.59 14.03 11.14
CA MET A 155 -4.76 13.61 12.27
C MET A 155 -3.62 14.60 12.55
N LEU A 156 -3.14 15.32 11.52
CA LEU A 156 -2.13 16.37 11.63
C LEU A 156 -2.70 17.72 12.04
N GLY A 157 -4.01 17.84 12.20
CA GLY A 157 -4.71 19.09 12.51
C GLY A 157 -4.86 20.05 11.31
N TRP A 158 -4.76 19.52 10.06
CA TRP A 158 -4.97 20.31 8.85
C TRP A 158 -6.46 20.46 8.55
N ASP A 159 -6.83 21.50 7.80
CA ASP A 159 -8.23 21.73 7.43
C ASP A 159 -8.70 20.68 6.40
N VAL A 160 -9.67 19.90 6.82
CA VAL A 160 -10.35 18.87 6.01
C VAL A 160 -11.87 19.10 5.93
N LYS A 161 -12.30 20.37 5.97
CA LYS A 161 -13.72 20.78 5.93
C LYS A 161 -14.52 20.26 7.13
N GLY A 162 -13.90 20.18 8.29
CA GLY A 162 -14.57 19.81 9.56
C GLY A 162 -14.85 18.31 9.73
N GLU A 163 -14.41 17.46 8.82
CA GLU A 163 -14.55 15.99 8.98
C GLU A 163 -13.61 15.47 10.07
N THR A 164 -14.04 14.47 10.84
CA THR A 164 -13.20 13.87 11.87
C THR A 164 -12.26 12.80 11.29
N VAL A 165 -11.16 12.54 12.01
CA VAL A 165 -10.23 11.47 11.61
C VAL A 165 -10.95 10.13 11.54
N LYS A 166 -11.80 9.82 12.53
CA LYS A 166 -12.58 8.60 12.61
C LYS A 166 -13.50 8.44 11.40
N ASP A 167 -14.30 9.48 11.10
CA ASP A 167 -15.26 9.41 9.99
C ASP A 167 -14.55 9.20 8.66
N LEU A 168 -13.43 9.90 8.43
CA LEU A 168 -12.63 9.75 7.22
C LEU A 168 -11.98 8.36 7.12
N TYR A 169 -11.46 7.82 8.22
CA TYR A 169 -10.88 6.47 8.29
C TYR A 169 -11.93 5.40 7.98
N GLU A 170 -13.08 5.46 8.65
CA GLU A 170 -14.17 4.51 8.43
C GLU A 170 -14.76 4.63 7.01
N SER A 171 -14.92 5.85 6.51
CA SER A 171 -15.36 6.12 5.14
C SER A 171 -14.39 5.51 4.11
N ALA A 172 -13.08 5.64 4.33
CA ALA A 172 -12.07 5.08 3.45
C ALA A 172 -12.16 3.55 3.36
N ILE A 173 -12.38 2.87 4.49
CA ILE A 173 -12.58 1.41 4.51
C ILE A 173 -13.89 1.05 3.79
N ARG A 174 -14.99 1.76 4.05
CA ARG A 174 -16.27 1.55 3.36
C ARG A 174 -16.15 1.72 1.84
N LEU A 175 -15.45 2.75 1.39
CA LEU A 175 -15.18 2.97 -0.04
C LEU A 175 -14.39 1.81 -0.65
N SER A 176 -13.38 1.30 0.06
CA SER A 176 -12.61 0.15 -0.40
C SER A 176 -13.48 -1.13 -0.47
N PHE A 177 -14.31 -1.41 0.54
CA PHE A 177 -15.21 -2.55 0.53
C PHE A 177 -16.23 -2.46 -0.62
N ALA A 178 -16.83 -1.27 -0.83
CA ALA A 178 -17.76 -1.03 -1.93
C ALA A 178 -17.10 -1.18 -3.31
N GLN A 179 -15.87 -0.69 -3.47
CA GLN A 179 -15.10 -0.85 -4.70
C GLN A 179 -14.95 -2.32 -5.11
N TRP A 180 -14.83 -3.20 -4.14
CA TRP A 180 -14.62 -4.64 -4.36
C TRP A 180 -15.90 -5.47 -4.21
N GLY A 181 -17.05 -4.84 -3.96
CA GLY A 181 -18.34 -5.52 -3.85
C GLY A 181 -18.44 -6.48 -2.68
N VAL A 182 -17.90 -6.12 -1.52
CA VAL A 182 -17.86 -6.95 -0.30
C VAL A 182 -18.33 -6.17 0.93
N SER A 183 -19.34 -5.33 0.77
CA SER A 183 -19.81 -4.43 1.83
C SER A 183 -20.59 -5.12 2.96
N ASP A 184 -20.97 -6.38 2.79
CA ASP A 184 -21.66 -7.13 3.83
C ASP A 184 -20.75 -7.29 5.07
N GLY A 185 -21.30 -7.04 6.26
CA GLY A 185 -20.57 -7.14 7.52
C GLY A 185 -19.57 -6.01 7.78
N ILE A 186 -19.58 -4.93 7.00
CA ILE A 186 -18.63 -3.80 7.15
C ILE A 186 -18.68 -3.17 8.53
N ASP A 187 -19.86 -3.06 9.16
CA ASP A 187 -19.96 -2.48 10.50
C ASP A 187 -19.34 -3.39 11.56
N GLN A 188 -19.43 -4.70 11.39
CA GLN A 188 -18.73 -5.65 12.26
C GLN A 188 -17.21 -5.51 12.09
N TYR A 189 -16.72 -5.41 10.86
CA TYR A 189 -15.30 -5.19 10.56
C TYR A 189 -14.79 -3.90 11.22
N LEU A 190 -15.48 -2.78 11.03
CA LEU A 190 -15.10 -1.47 11.59
C LEU A 190 -15.12 -1.42 13.13
N ASN A 191 -15.93 -2.26 13.77
CA ASN A 191 -16.02 -2.36 15.24
C ASN A 191 -15.12 -3.43 15.84
N ASP A 192 -14.33 -4.14 15.04
CA ASP A 192 -13.44 -5.18 15.53
C ASP A 192 -12.21 -4.57 16.23
N GLU A 193 -12.13 -4.82 17.53
CA GLU A 193 -11.05 -4.36 18.41
C GLU A 193 -10.15 -5.51 18.91
N SER A 194 -10.34 -6.69 18.37
CA SER A 194 -9.65 -7.92 18.78
C SER A 194 -8.77 -8.53 17.71
N SER A 195 -9.19 -8.48 16.44
CA SER A 195 -8.44 -9.04 15.33
C SER A 195 -7.16 -8.26 15.05
N THR A 196 -6.06 -9.00 14.85
CA THR A 196 -4.73 -8.46 14.55
C THR A 196 -4.11 -9.25 13.42
N GLN A 197 -2.89 -8.93 13.02
CA GLN A 197 -2.12 -9.73 12.06
C GLN A 197 -2.07 -11.19 12.53
N ALA A 198 -2.29 -12.15 11.62
CA ALA A 198 -2.15 -13.56 11.92
C ALA A 198 -0.68 -14.00 11.86
N ASP A 199 -0.34 -15.03 12.63
CA ASP A 199 0.92 -15.75 12.44
C ASP A 199 1.02 -16.31 11.03
N TYR A 200 2.20 -16.34 10.49
CA TYR A 200 2.45 -16.93 9.19
C TYR A 200 2.97 -18.37 9.35
N VAL A 201 2.30 -19.29 8.69
CA VAL A 201 2.71 -20.70 8.60
C VAL A 201 3.15 -20.99 7.17
N ASP A 202 4.42 -21.35 7.00
CA ASP A 202 4.98 -21.70 5.70
C ASP A 202 4.46 -23.08 5.24
N PRO A 203 3.91 -23.18 4.04
CA PRO A 203 3.43 -24.45 3.50
C PRO A 203 4.56 -25.42 3.14
N ASN A 204 5.81 -24.97 3.07
CA ASN A 204 6.99 -25.74 2.74
C ASN A 204 7.79 -26.12 4.00
N GLU A 205 7.31 -27.12 4.76
CA GLU A 205 8.03 -27.68 5.91
C GLU A 205 8.37 -26.66 7.02
N ASN A 206 7.56 -25.61 7.14
CA ASN A 206 7.69 -24.56 8.18
C ASN A 206 9.02 -23.78 8.17
N LYS A 207 9.74 -23.75 7.08
CA LYS A 207 11.04 -23.05 6.98
C LYS A 207 10.94 -21.53 7.09
N GLY A 208 9.78 -20.98 6.78
CA GLY A 208 9.51 -19.54 6.79
C GLY A 208 8.51 -19.10 7.84
N ASN A 209 8.15 -19.94 8.83
CA ASN A 209 7.22 -19.56 9.88
C ASN A 209 7.64 -18.29 10.61
N GLU A 210 6.66 -17.44 10.94
CA GLU A 210 6.88 -16.20 11.67
C GLU A 210 5.66 -15.85 12.50
N SER A 211 5.86 -15.43 13.73
CA SER A 211 4.78 -14.90 14.55
C SER A 211 4.36 -13.52 14.08
N ALA A 212 3.11 -13.14 14.33
CA ALA A 212 2.61 -11.80 14.08
C ALA A 212 3.50 -10.75 14.75
N ILE A 213 3.83 -9.71 14.00
CA ILE A 213 4.73 -8.62 14.45
C ILE A 213 4.00 -7.31 14.70
N SER A 214 2.69 -7.29 14.43
CA SER A 214 1.80 -6.16 14.70
C SER A 214 0.58 -6.61 15.48
N SER A 215 0.28 -5.88 16.55
CA SER A 215 -0.93 -6.06 17.36
C SER A 215 -1.99 -5.00 17.03
N ILE A 216 -1.83 -4.28 15.91
CA ILE A 216 -2.77 -3.22 15.54
C ILE A 216 -4.13 -3.82 15.17
N THR A 217 -5.20 -3.26 15.73
CA THR A 217 -6.58 -3.66 15.47
C THR A 217 -7.25 -2.74 14.45
N ILE A 218 -8.45 -3.13 13.97
CA ILE A 218 -9.18 -2.39 12.94
C ILE A 218 -9.88 -1.16 13.51
N LYS A 219 -10.64 -1.33 14.61
CA LYS A 219 -11.46 -0.27 15.21
C LYS A 219 -10.64 0.98 15.51
N TRP A 220 -11.13 2.14 15.05
CA TRP A 220 -10.51 3.41 15.38
C TRP A 220 -10.59 3.70 16.89
N LYS A 221 -9.50 4.22 17.46
CA LYS A 221 -9.37 4.58 18.88
C LYS A 221 -8.90 6.03 18.99
N ASP A 222 -9.82 6.92 19.43
CA ASP A 222 -9.51 8.35 19.56
C ASP A 222 -8.52 8.64 20.70
N ASP A 223 -8.48 7.79 21.70
CA ASP A 223 -7.59 7.88 22.86
C ASP A 223 -6.21 7.24 22.66
N ALA A 224 -5.98 6.54 21.53
CA ALA A 224 -4.70 5.97 21.21
C ALA A 224 -3.63 7.04 20.92
N GLY A 225 -2.35 6.69 21.16
CA GLY A 225 -1.22 7.55 20.81
C GLY A 225 -1.09 7.78 19.28
N GLU A 226 -0.38 8.84 18.91
CA GLU A 226 -0.21 9.24 17.49
C GLU A 226 0.39 8.11 16.63
N GLU A 227 1.37 7.39 17.16
CA GLU A 227 2.01 6.28 16.45
C GLU A 227 1.06 5.10 16.23
N GLU A 228 0.24 4.74 17.23
CA GLU A 228 -0.74 3.69 17.10
C GLU A 228 -1.83 4.08 16.09
N LYS A 229 -2.29 5.33 16.12
CA LYS A 229 -3.22 5.88 15.13
C LYS A 229 -2.64 5.82 13.73
N LEU A 230 -1.37 6.21 13.57
CA LEU A 230 -0.69 6.18 12.28
C LEU A 230 -0.53 4.74 11.76
N GLU A 231 -0.09 3.80 12.61
CA GLU A 231 0.03 2.38 12.24
C GLU A 231 -1.33 1.83 11.77
N ARG A 232 -2.40 2.09 12.52
CA ARG A 232 -3.76 1.66 12.18
C ARG A 232 -4.23 2.23 10.84
N LEU A 233 -4.09 3.53 10.66
CA LEU A 233 -4.49 4.22 9.43
C LEU A 233 -3.71 3.68 8.23
N ILE A 234 -2.39 3.60 8.33
CA ILE A 234 -1.54 3.18 7.20
C ILE A 234 -1.74 1.69 6.89
N THR A 235 -1.95 0.84 7.88
CA THR A 235 -2.22 -0.59 7.64
C THR A 235 -3.50 -0.77 6.82
N GLN A 236 -4.59 -0.11 7.18
CA GLN A 236 -5.84 -0.18 6.41
C GLN A 236 -5.72 0.49 5.04
N LYS A 237 -5.03 1.63 4.96
CA LYS A 237 -4.72 2.29 3.68
C LYS A 237 -3.93 1.36 2.76
N TRP A 238 -2.88 0.70 3.26
CA TRP A 238 -2.05 -0.21 2.49
C TRP A 238 -2.85 -1.38 1.91
N ILE A 239 -3.75 -1.98 2.70
CA ILE A 239 -4.67 -3.02 2.20
C ILE A 239 -5.59 -2.45 1.12
N ALA A 240 -6.17 -1.27 1.35
CA ALA A 240 -7.11 -0.64 0.42
C ALA A 240 -6.47 -0.17 -0.89
N MET A 241 -5.16 0.07 -0.90
CA MET A 241 -4.41 0.51 -2.08
C MET A 241 -4.13 -0.62 -3.09
N TRP A 242 -4.50 -1.87 -2.80
CA TRP A 242 -4.38 -2.93 -3.78
C TRP A 242 -5.09 -2.57 -5.10
N PRO A 243 -4.48 -2.71 -6.28
CA PRO A 243 -3.16 -3.31 -6.57
C PRO A 243 -2.03 -2.29 -6.82
N LEU A 244 -2.06 -1.11 -6.23
CA LEU A 244 -1.08 -0.04 -6.39
C LEU A 244 0.22 -0.30 -5.59
N GLY A 245 0.95 -1.36 -5.92
CA GLY A 245 2.10 -1.83 -5.16
C GLY A 245 3.21 -0.78 -5.01
N GLN A 246 3.47 0.04 -6.03
CA GLN A 246 4.48 1.12 -5.98
C GLN A 246 4.11 2.21 -4.96
N GLU A 247 2.83 2.58 -4.90
CA GLU A 247 2.35 3.55 -3.91
C GLU A 247 2.33 2.96 -2.51
N ALA A 248 1.92 1.70 -2.37
CA ALA A 248 1.95 0.96 -1.11
C ALA A 248 3.37 0.85 -0.54
N TRP A 249 4.38 0.54 -1.39
CA TRP A 249 5.78 0.56 -1.00
C TRP A 249 6.27 1.96 -0.62
N SER A 250 5.79 3.00 -1.30
CA SER A 250 6.13 4.39 -0.97
C SER A 250 5.55 4.80 0.39
N GLU A 251 4.35 4.36 0.75
CA GLU A 251 3.77 4.60 2.07
C GLU A 251 4.57 3.90 3.18
N TYR A 252 4.93 2.63 2.96
CA TYR A 252 5.81 1.92 3.88
C TYR A 252 7.14 2.67 4.11
N ARG A 253 7.84 3.05 3.03
CA ARG A 253 9.10 3.80 3.14
C ARG A 253 8.93 5.12 3.88
N ARG A 254 7.79 5.80 3.67
CA ARG A 254 7.49 7.08 4.28
C ARG A 254 7.26 6.97 5.79
N THR A 255 6.54 5.95 6.24
CA THR A 255 6.01 5.84 7.59
C THR A 255 6.65 4.73 8.43
N GLY A 256 7.17 3.69 7.80
CA GLY A 256 7.58 2.43 8.44
C GLY A 256 6.41 1.48 8.69
N TYR A 257 5.22 1.78 8.15
CA TYR A 257 4.01 0.97 8.29
C TYR A 257 3.42 0.54 6.94
N PRO A 258 2.70 -0.61 6.89
CA PRO A 258 2.52 -1.58 7.97
C PRO A 258 3.85 -2.24 8.36
N ARG A 259 3.88 -2.94 9.49
CA ARG A 259 5.04 -3.73 9.86
C ARG A 259 5.11 -4.96 8.97
N PHE A 260 6.26 -5.20 8.35
CA PHE A 260 6.52 -6.36 7.50
C PHE A 260 7.38 -7.39 8.21
N PHE A 261 7.15 -8.65 7.95
CA PHE A 261 8.00 -9.73 8.41
C PHE A 261 9.47 -9.49 8.02
N PRO A 262 10.44 -9.85 8.85
CA PRO A 262 11.87 -9.80 8.49
C PRO A 262 12.15 -10.63 7.24
N LEU A 263 13.12 -10.23 6.42
CA LEU A 263 13.56 -11.04 5.28
C LEU A 263 14.13 -12.37 5.76
N LEU A 264 13.70 -13.46 5.15
CA LEU A 264 14.39 -14.74 5.30
C LEU A 264 15.76 -14.64 4.62
N ASN A 265 16.82 -15.14 5.28
CA ASN A 265 18.19 -15.06 4.75
C ASN A 265 18.67 -13.62 4.44
N GLY A 266 18.28 -12.67 5.25
CA GLY A 266 18.49 -11.23 5.09
C GLY A 266 19.97 -10.77 5.12
N ASN A 267 20.87 -11.42 4.39
CA ASN A 267 22.30 -11.07 4.34
C ASN A 267 22.59 -9.71 3.69
N VAL A 268 21.61 -9.05 3.07
CA VAL A 268 21.89 -7.87 2.24
C VAL A 268 21.51 -6.56 2.93
N THR A 269 20.46 -6.51 3.74
CA THR A 269 19.97 -5.22 4.25
C THR A 269 19.51 -5.18 5.70
N ASN A 270 19.22 -6.31 6.34
CA ASN A 270 18.52 -6.41 7.63
C ASN A 270 17.19 -5.60 7.69
N LEU A 271 16.68 -5.20 6.56
CA LEU A 271 15.44 -4.44 6.42
C LEU A 271 14.36 -5.36 5.84
N PRO A 272 13.10 -5.23 6.28
CA PRO A 272 11.98 -5.97 5.66
C PRO A 272 11.73 -5.52 4.23
N SER A 273 12.20 -4.35 3.82
CA SER A 273 12.13 -3.83 2.46
C SER A 273 13.23 -2.79 2.21
N ALA A 274 13.68 -2.66 0.98
CA ALA A 274 14.65 -1.63 0.59
C ALA A 274 14.04 -0.23 0.64
N ASN A 275 14.80 0.75 1.12
CA ASN A 275 14.42 2.16 1.08
C ASN A 275 14.56 2.76 -0.32
N ARG A 276 15.54 2.32 -1.08
CA ARG A 276 15.84 2.76 -2.44
C ARG A 276 16.63 1.71 -3.20
N ILE A 277 16.70 1.87 -4.50
CA ILE A 277 17.62 1.10 -5.35
C ILE A 277 18.89 1.93 -5.50
N PRO A 278 20.11 1.36 -5.31
CA PRO A 278 21.37 2.03 -5.59
C PRO A 278 21.48 2.45 -7.06
N PHE A 279 22.31 3.42 -7.34
CA PHE A 279 22.59 3.78 -8.73
C PHE A 279 23.26 2.59 -9.46
N PRO A 280 22.94 2.36 -10.74
CA PRO A 280 23.52 1.26 -11.50
C PRO A 280 25.06 1.43 -11.62
N PRO A 281 25.83 0.32 -11.58
CA PRO A 281 27.27 0.41 -11.78
C PRO A 281 27.71 1.13 -13.07
N SER A 282 26.89 1.04 -14.10
CA SER A 282 27.13 1.74 -15.37
C SER A 282 27.20 3.26 -15.23
N GLU A 283 26.47 3.85 -14.29
CA GLU A 283 26.52 5.29 -14.02
C GLU A 283 27.87 5.70 -13.41
N TYR A 284 28.43 4.89 -12.54
CA TYR A 284 29.76 5.13 -11.98
C TYR A 284 30.88 5.08 -13.03
N ILE A 285 30.67 4.27 -14.09
CA ILE A 285 31.65 4.15 -15.18
C ILE A 285 31.48 5.27 -16.22
N ARG A 286 30.25 5.57 -16.61
CA ARG A 286 29.96 6.44 -17.77
C ARG A 286 29.62 7.87 -17.38
N ASN A 287 29.22 8.11 -16.13
CA ASN A 287 28.68 9.39 -15.64
C ASN A 287 29.16 9.71 -14.21
N ALA A 288 30.41 9.35 -13.90
CA ALA A 288 30.96 9.38 -12.55
C ALA A 288 30.82 10.73 -11.84
N ALA A 289 31.05 11.84 -12.54
CA ALA A 289 30.95 13.17 -11.93
C ALA A 289 29.53 13.48 -11.43
N ASN A 290 28.50 13.18 -12.24
CA ASN A 290 27.11 13.46 -11.88
C ASN A 290 26.59 12.48 -10.83
N VAL A 291 26.92 11.18 -10.93
CA VAL A 291 26.48 10.21 -9.92
C VAL A 291 27.11 10.50 -8.55
N ASN A 292 28.40 10.88 -8.50
CA ASN A 292 29.04 11.27 -7.24
C ASN A 292 28.41 12.54 -6.65
N ALA A 293 28.08 13.54 -7.48
CA ALA A 293 27.34 14.71 -7.04
C ALA A 293 25.93 14.40 -6.55
N ALA A 294 25.25 13.41 -7.15
CA ALA A 294 23.94 12.93 -6.68
C ALA A 294 24.06 12.18 -5.35
N VAL A 295 25.05 11.29 -5.22
CA VAL A 295 25.32 10.55 -3.98
C VAL A 295 25.59 11.48 -2.80
N SER A 296 26.34 12.57 -3.00
CA SER A 296 26.61 13.57 -1.95
C SER A 296 25.34 14.21 -1.37
N LYS A 297 24.23 14.21 -2.11
CA LYS A 297 22.93 14.75 -1.70
C LYS A 297 22.02 13.73 -1.01
N LEU A 298 22.39 12.45 -0.99
CA LEU A 298 21.56 11.40 -0.37
C LEU A 298 21.52 11.49 1.17
N GLY A 299 22.54 12.10 1.78
CA GLY A 299 22.70 12.09 3.24
C GLY A 299 23.10 10.72 3.81
N GLY A 300 23.67 9.85 2.99
CA GLY A 300 24.16 8.51 3.33
C GLY A 300 24.84 7.84 2.13
N ALA A 301 25.31 6.62 2.30
CA ALA A 301 25.93 5.82 1.24
C ALA A 301 24.93 5.45 0.15
N ASP A 302 25.42 5.18 -1.05
CA ASP A 302 24.60 4.66 -2.15
C ASP A 302 24.31 3.17 -1.95
N ASN A 303 23.30 2.86 -1.13
CA ASN A 303 22.88 1.51 -0.81
C ASN A 303 21.36 1.43 -0.57
N TYR A 304 20.85 0.21 -0.35
CA TYR A 304 19.43 -0.03 -0.09
C TYR A 304 18.92 0.55 1.24
N GLN A 305 19.79 0.82 2.21
CA GLN A 305 19.42 1.27 3.56
C GLN A 305 19.24 2.78 3.65
N THR A 306 19.87 3.54 2.76
CA THR A 306 19.80 5.00 2.78
C THR A 306 18.42 5.49 2.43
N LYS A 307 17.82 6.25 3.35
CA LYS A 307 16.48 6.83 3.17
C LYS A 307 16.51 7.96 2.14
N VAL A 308 15.46 8.05 1.35
CA VAL A 308 15.26 9.22 0.45
C VAL A 308 14.78 10.43 1.23
N TRP A 309 14.88 11.63 0.65
CA TRP A 309 14.69 12.91 1.33
C TRP A 309 13.31 13.11 1.98
N TRP A 310 12.26 12.50 1.45
CA TRP A 310 10.89 12.60 1.95
C TRP A 310 10.51 11.53 2.98
N GLN A 311 11.39 10.58 3.27
CA GLN A 311 11.15 9.56 4.28
C GLN A 311 11.31 10.10 5.69
N ARG A 312 10.56 9.56 6.62
CA ARG A 312 10.72 9.80 8.05
C ARG A 312 12.10 9.40 8.55
N ARG A 313 12.77 10.28 9.28
CA ARG A 313 14.19 10.10 9.70
C ARG A 313 14.37 9.45 11.07
N ASP A 314 13.36 9.56 11.93
CA ASP A 314 13.36 9.08 13.31
C ASP A 314 12.97 7.59 13.47
N LYS A 315 12.79 6.88 12.38
CA LYS A 315 12.51 5.43 12.33
C LYS A 315 13.46 4.68 11.42
#